data_7a9aa70fa6b405cce13ebfb64cc8a691
#
_entry.id   7a9aa70fa6b405cce13ebfb64cc8a691
#
_cell.length_a   1.000
_cell.length_b   1.000
_cell.length_c   1.000
_cell.angle_alpha   90.00
_cell.angle_beta   90.00
_cell.angle_gamma   90.00
#
_symmetry.space_group_name_H-M   'P 1'
#
loop_
_entity.id
_entity.type
_entity.pdbx_description
1 polymer ?
#
loop_
_entity_poly.entity_id
_entity_poly.type
_entity_poly.pdbx_seq_one_letter_code
_entity_poly.pdbx_strand_id
1 'polypeptide(L)'
;MEQEILFRGKTKSGGKWIYGMPTYDFQYIFNDDNLDSPDCYEVDSKTIGLFSTIYDKNKKRIFAGDLFKLGSEKDLFEVRFEHGCFLAYLKGKQFGILGELHTCFIEVVGNIYDNPELLEVMNS
;
A
#
# COMPACT_ATOMS: atom_id res chain seq x y z
N MET A 1 -4.59 -5.41 22.91
CA MET A 1 -3.62 -4.94 21.92
C MET A 1 -4.33 -4.18 20.82
N GLU A 2 -3.91 -2.97 20.58
CA GLU A 2 -4.52 -2.14 19.55
C GLU A 2 -3.89 -2.40 18.19
N GLN A 3 -4.73 -2.51 17.18
CA GLN A 3 -4.28 -2.63 15.79
C GLN A 3 -4.70 -1.37 15.06
N GLU A 4 -3.78 -0.84 14.27
CA GLU A 4 -4.07 0.30 13.41
C GLU A 4 -4.69 -0.20 12.12
N ILE A 5 -5.98 0.08 11.92
CA ILE A 5 -6.67 -0.24 10.68
C ILE A 5 -6.75 1.04 9.86
N LEU A 6 -6.08 1.03 8.71
CA LEU A 6 -5.97 2.23 7.90
C LEU A 6 -5.98 1.85 6.42
N PHE A 7 -6.73 2.62 5.64
CA PHE A 7 -6.75 2.49 4.19
C PHE A 7 -6.19 3.74 3.56
N ARG A 8 -5.77 3.64 2.32
CA ARG A 8 -5.44 4.81 1.51
C ARG A 8 -6.15 4.67 0.17
N GLY A 9 -6.36 5.82 -0.50
CA GLY A 9 -6.91 5.84 -1.84
C GLY A 9 -6.59 7.16 -2.49
N LYS A 10 -6.57 7.18 -3.83
CA LYS A 10 -6.31 8.42 -4.58
C LYS A 10 -7.62 9.10 -4.91
N THR A 11 -7.70 10.41 -4.67
CA THR A 11 -8.89 11.17 -5.02
C THR A 11 -9.09 11.16 -6.53
N LYS A 12 -10.36 11.13 -6.96
CA LYS A 12 -10.69 11.25 -8.39
C LYS A 12 -10.31 12.62 -8.92
N SER A 13 -10.42 13.65 -8.08
CA SER A 13 -10.05 15.00 -8.43
C SER A 13 -8.65 15.27 -7.90
N GLY A 14 -7.67 15.34 -8.80
CA GLY A 14 -6.29 15.70 -8.44
C GLY A 14 -5.36 14.55 -8.11
N GLY A 15 -5.88 13.33 -7.93
CA GLY A 15 -5.03 12.15 -7.68
C GLY A 15 -4.20 12.24 -6.42
N LYS A 16 -4.72 12.84 -5.37
CA LYS A 16 -4.03 12.98 -4.10
C LYS A 16 -4.32 11.79 -3.20
N TRP A 17 -3.30 11.30 -2.50
CA TRP A 17 -3.49 10.21 -1.54
C TRP A 17 -4.20 10.70 -0.28
N ILE A 18 -5.26 9.98 0.10
CA ILE A 18 -6.03 10.23 1.32
C ILE A 18 -5.94 8.97 2.18
N TYR A 19 -5.76 9.15 3.46
CA TYR A 19 -5.61 8.06 4.42
C TYR A 19 -6.77 8.11 5.41
N GLY A 20 -7.42 6.98 5.63
CA GLY A 20 -8.54 6.92 6.57
C GLY A 20 -9.38 5.67 6.34
N MET A 21 -10.67 5.79 6.64
CA MET A 21 -11.61 4.68 6.52
C MET A 21 -12.51 4.89 5.31
N PRO A 22 -12.65 3.87 4.46
CA PRO A 22 -13.54 3.99 3.30
C PRO A 22 -14.99 3.82 3.70
N THR A 23 -15.88 4.36 2.85
CA THR A 23 -17.29 4.06 2.95
C THR A 23 -17.54 2.61 2.54
N TYR A 24 -18.73 2.12 2.86
CA TYR A 24 -19.11 0.73 2.57
C TYR A 24 -18.92 0.37 1.09
N ASP A 25 -19.24 1.32 0.19
CA ASP A 25 -19.14 1.08 -1.25
C ASP A 25 -17.75 1.40 -1.83
N PHE A 26 -16.80 1.79 -1.00
CA PHE A 26 -15.43 2.14 -1.41
C PHE A 26 -15.37 3.29 -2.42
N GLN A 27 -16.35 4.19 -2.40
CA GLN A 27 -16.34 5.35 -3.27
C GLN A 27 -15.72 6.57 -2.60
N TYR A 28 -15.67 6.59 -1.27
CA TYR A 28 -15.18 7.73 -0.50
C TYR A 28 -14.29 7.25 0.64
N ILE A 29 -13.36 8.10 1.04
CA ILE A 29 -12.56 7.87 2.26
C ILE A 29 -12.74 9.06 3.18
N PHE A 30 -13.02 8.77 4.45
CA PHE A 30 -13.02 9.76 5.51
C PHE A 30 -11.59 9.95 5.98
N ASN A 31 -11.04 11.17 5.79
CA ASN A 31 -9.68 11.49 6.18
C ASN A 31 -9.57 11.43 7.71
N ASP A 32 -8.54 10.74 8.22
CA ASP A 32 -8.34 10.59 9.65
C ASP A 32 -7.56 11.74 10.30
N ASP A 33 -7.17 12.76 9.52
CA ASP A 33 -6.40 13.90 10.05
C ASP A 33 -7.17 14.73 11.06
N ASN A 34 -8.49 14.71 10.99
CA ASN A 34 -9.35 15.45 11.92
C ASN A 34 -10.51 14.57 12.37
N LEU A 35 -10.37 13.97 13.54
CA LEU A 35 -11.36 13.05 14.08
C LEU A 35 -12.66 13.73 14.48
N ASP A 36 -12.62 15.02 14.84
CA ASP A 36 -13.82 15.77 15.26
C ASP A 36 -14.70 16.14 14.09
N SER A 37 -14.09 16.36 12.92
CA SER A 37 -14.80 16.74 11.71
C SER A 37 -14.04 16.20 10.49
N PRO A 38 -14.11 14.89 10.28
CA PRO A 38 -13.33 14.28 9.19
C PRO A 38 -13.89 14.72 7.83
N ASP A 39 -12.98 15.13 6.94
CA ASP A 39 -13.35 15.42 5.56
C ASP A 39 -13.54 14.11 4.81
N CYS A 40 -14.49 14.13 3.87
CA CYS A 40 -14.82 12.97 3.05
C CYS A 40 -14.42 13.27 1.61
N TYR A 41 -13.62 12.41 1.01
CA TYR A 41 -13.10 12.61 -0.35
C TYR A 41 -13.52 11.47 -1.26
N GLU A 42 -14.00 11.81 -2.44
CA GLU A 42 -14.29 10.80 -3.45
C GLU A 42 -12.96 10.25 -4.00
N VAL A 43 -12.83 8.93 -4.01
CA VAL A 43 -11.60 8.26 -4.42
C VAL A 43 -11.86 7.29 -5.56
N ASP A 44 -10.80 6.99 -6.32
CA ASP A 44 -10.84 5.90 -7.30
C ASP A 44 -10.73 4.60 -6.52
N SER A 45 -11.81 3.82 -6.52
CA SER A 45 -11.89 2.58 -5.74
C SER A 45 -10.80 1.59 -6.10
N LYS A 46 -10.27 1.64 -7.34
CA LYS A 46 -9.20 0.74 -7.77
C LYS A 46 -7.89 1.02 -7.05
N THR A 47 -7.73 2.22 -6.49
CA THR A 47 -6.49 2.60 -5.80
C THR A 47 -6.52 2.34 -4.32
N ILE A 48 -7.67 1.91 -3.77
CA ILE A 48 -7.79 1.69 -2.34
C ILE A 48 -6.93 0.50 -1.93
N GLY A 49 -6.08 0.71 -0.93
CA GLY A 49 -5.23 -0.32 -0.37
C GLY A 49 -5.25 -0.30 1.14
N LEU A 50 -5.16 -1.49 1.72
CA LEU A 50 -5.15 -1.68 3.16
C LEU A 50 -3.72 -1.61 3.70
N PHE A 51 -3.54 -0.94 4.84
CA PHE A 51 -2.27 -0.92 5.55
C PHE A 51 -1.98 -2.31 6.11
N SER A 52 -0.77 -2.80 5.88
CA SER A 52 -0.36 -4.13 6.30
C SER A 52 -0.10 -4.26 7.81
N THR A 53 -0.09 -3.15 8.55
CA THR A 53 0.37 -3.03 9.94
C THR A 53 1.89 -3.20 10.08
N ILE A 54 2.59 -3.32 8.96
CA ILE A 54 4.05 -3.49 8.94
C ILE A 54 4.68 -2.20 8.42
N TYR A 55 5.77 -1.78 9.07
CA TYR A 55 6.55 -0.60 8.67
C TYR A 55 7.85 -1.05 8.04
N ASP A 56 8.34 -0.27 7.07
CA ASP A 56 9.63 -0.58 6.44
C ASP A 56 10.79 -0.10 7.32
N LYS A 57 12.03 -0.24 6.81
CA LYS A 57 13.23 0.13 7.57
C LYS A 57 13.28 1.60 7.95
N ASN A 58 12.54 2.45 7.24
CA ASN A 58 12.47 3.88 7.50
C ASN A 58 11.23 4.26 8.28
N LYS A 59 10.53 3.27 8.84
CA LYS A 59 9.29 3.44 9.60
C LYS A 59 8.13 3.98 8.76
N LYS A 60 8.21 3.73 7.46
CA LYS A 60 7.14 4.07 6.53
C LYS A 60 6.12 2.93 6.50
N ARG A 61 4.84 3.27 6.53
CA ARG A 61 3.76 2.28 6.45
C ARG A 61 3.81 1.56 5.11
N ILE A 62 3.61 0.24 5.16
CA ILE A 62 3.54 -0.58 3.94
C ILE A 62 2.08 -0.90 3.65
N PHE A 63 1.61 -0.47 2.47
CA PHE A 63 0.24 -0.70 2.01
C PHE A 63 0.23 -1.69 0.85
N ALA A 64 -0.91 -2.37 0.67
CA ALA A 64 -1.13 -3.11 -0.57
C ALA A 64 -0.94 -2.16 -1.75
N GLY A 65 -0.24 -2.62 -2.78
CA GLY A 65 0.09 -1.82 -3.95
C GLY A 65 1.47 -1.17 -3.88
N ASP A 66 2.14 -1.23 -2.74
CA ASP A 66 3.48 -0.66 -2.61
C ASP A 66 4.52 -1.51 -3.34
N LEU A 67 5.57 -0.84 -3.81
CA LEU A 67 6.75 -1.46 -4.40
C LEU A 67 7.92 -1.26 -3.45
N PHE A 68 8.71 -2.31 -3.24
CA PHE A 68 9.82 -2.22 -2.31
C PHE A 68 11.04 -2.97 -2.79
N LYS A 69 12.19 -2.56 -2.25
CA LYS A 69 13.47 -3.27 -2.39
C LYS A 69 13.71 -4.09 -1.14
N LEU A 70 14.37 -5.22 -1.30
CA LEU A 70 14.71 -6.10 -0.18
C LEU A 70 16.23 -6.19 -0.07
N GLY A 71 16.80 -5.48 0.90
CA GLY A 71 18.23 -5.45 1.12
C GLY A 71 18.98 -4.87 -0.08
N SER A 72 20.02 -5.57 -0.51
CA SER A 72 20.84 -5.16 -1.67
C SER A 72 20.35 -5.74 -2.98
N GLU A 73 19.21 -6.45 -2.97
CA GLU A 73 18.65 -7.03 -4.18
C GLU A 73 18.28 -5.94 -5.17
N LYS A 74 18.49 -6.22 -6.45
CA LYS A 74 18.17 -5.28 -7.52
C LYS A 74 16.70 -5.33 -7.90
N ASP A 75 16.06 -6.47 -7.68
CA ASP A 75 14.66 -6.66 -8.06
C ASP A 75 13.74 -5.90 -7.12
N LEU A 76 12.60 -5.46 -7.67
CA LEU A 76 11.55 -4.84 -6.92
C LEU A 76 10.45 -5.85 -6.64
N PHE A 77 9.84 -5.72 -5.48
CA PHE A 77 8.73 -6.57 -5.06
C PHE A 77 7.46 -5.73 -4.97
N GLU A 78 6.33 -6.37 -5.23
CA GLU A 78 5.01 -5.75 -5.13
C GLU A 78 4.26 -6.34 -3.96
N VAL A 79 3.61 -5.49 -3.16
CA VAL A 79 2.77 -5.93 -2.05
C VAL A 79 1.35 -6.15 -2.55
N ARG A 80 0.81 -7.34 -2.35
CA ARG A 80 -0.59 -7.65 -2.68
C ARG A 80 -1.30 -8.20 -1.44
N PHE A 81 -2.57 -7.87 -1.33
CA PHE A 81 -3.42 -8.44 -0.29
C PHE A 81 -4.38 -9.41 -0.96
N GLU A 82 -4.15 -10.70 -0.74
CA GLU A 82 -4.93 -11.76 -1.36
C GLU A 82 -5.20 -12.87 -0.36
N HIS A 83 -6.40 -13.39 -0.37
CA HIS A 83 -6.79 -14.51 0.49
C HIS A 83 -6.53 -14.22 1.98
N GLY A 84 -6.77 -12.97 2.39
CA GLY A 84 -6.61 -12.55 3.78
C GLY A 84 -5.16 -12.36 4.21
N CYS A 85 -4.22 -12.28 3.27
CA CYS A 85 -2.80 -12.25 3.59
C CYS A 85 -2.08 -11.21 2.74
N PHE A 86 -1.08 -10.54 3.34
CA PHE A 86 -0.21 -9.64 2.60
C PHE A 86 0.96 -10.42 2.05
N LEU A 87 1.08 -10.43 0.72
CA LEU A 87 2.05 -11.22 0.00
C LEU A 87 3.04 -10.32 -0.73
N ALA A 88 4.28 -10.80 -0.87
CA ALA A 88 5.29 -10.18 -1.71
C ALA A 88 5.34 -10.93 -3.04
N TYR A 89 5.23 -10.19 -4.13
CA TYR A 89 5.30 -10.73 -5.48
C TYR A 89 6.57 -10.26 -6.18
N LEU A 90 7.24 -11.17 -6.85
CA LEU A 90 8.43 -10.89 -7.66
C LEU A 90 8.14 -11.30 -9.08
N LYS A 91 8.16 -10.33 -10.01
CA LYS A 91 7.93 -10.58 -11.43
C LYS A 91 6.62 -11.34 -11.69
N GLY A 92 5.56 -10.93 -10.98
CA GLY A 92 4.25 -11.51 -11.13
C GLY A 92 4.04 -12.86 -10.46
N LYS A 93 5.03 -13.34 -9.73
CA LYS A 93 4.94 -14.63 -9.00
C LYS A 93 5.05 -14.40 -7.51
N GLN A 94 4.28 -15.16 -6.74
CA GLN A 94 4.36 -15.06 -5.30
C GLN A 94 5.74 -15.48 -4.81
N PHE A 95 6.38 -14.58 -4.07
CA PHE A 95 7.69 -14.81 -3.49
C PHE A 95 7.58 -15.30 -2.04
N GLY A 96 6.68 -14.69 -1.26
CA GLY A 96 6.51 -15.05 0.13
C GLY A 96 5.48 -14.20 0.83
N ILE A 97 5.37 -14.41 2.14
CA ILE A 97 4.46 -13.66 3.00
C ILE A 97 5.20 -12.45 3.55
N LEU A 98 4.62 -11.26 3.39
CA LEU A 98 5.26 -10.02 3.79
C LEU A 98 5.72 -10.04 5.25
N GLY A 99 4.88 -10.54 6.15
CA GLY A 99 5.17 -10.59 7.58
C GLY A 99 6.31 -11.52 7.96
N GLU A 100 6.73 -12.39 7.05
CA GLU A 100 7.86 -13.30 7.29
C GLU A 100 9.19 -12.72 6.81
N LEU A 101 9.17 -11.58 6.11
CA LEU A 101 10.37 -10.92 5.66
C LEU A 101 10.92 -10.04 6.79
N HIS A 102 12.24 -9.86 6.80
CA HIS A 102 12.86 -8.98 7.79
C HIS A 102 12.64 -7.53 7.40
N THR A 103 11.80 -6.84 8.17
CA THR A 103 11.41 -5.46 7.87
C THR A 103 12.59 -4.50 7.82
N CYS A 104 13.68 -4.82 8.53
CA CYS A 104 14.88 -3.98 8.49
C CYS A 104 15.56 -3.97 7.12
N PHE A 105 15.16 -4.87 6.22
CA PHE A 105 15.68 -4.91 4.85
C PHE A 105 14.68 -4.41 3.82
N ILE A 106 13.46 -4.03 4.24
CA ILE A 106 12.43 -3.56 3.33
C ILE A 106 12.50 -2.05 3.20
N GLU A 107 12.56 -1.56 1.96
CA GLU A 107 12.51 -0.13 1.67
C GLU A 107 11.44 0.12 0.62
N VAL A 108 10.35 0.79 1.00
CA VAL A 108 9.31 1.18 0.06
C VAL A 108 9.86 2.27 -0.86
N VAL A 109 9.78 2.08 -2.17
CA VAL A 109 10.33 3.02 -3.15
C VAL A 109 9.27 3.61 -4.07
N GLY A 110 8.04 3.16 -3.98
CA GLY A 110 6.95 3.66 -4.79
C GLY A 110 5.73 2.78 -4.66
N ASN A 111 4.84 2.87 -5.63
CA ASN A 111 3.65 2.02 -5.69
C ASN A 111 3.19 1.85 -7.13
N ILE A 112 2.31 0.89 -7.36
CA ILE A 112 1.89 0.54 -8.72
C ILE A 112 1.06 1.62 -9.40
N TYR A 113 0.49 2.56 -8.64
CA TYR A 113 -0.38 3.61 -9.18
C TYR A 113 0.42 4.85 -9.57
N ASP A 114 1.40 5.24 -8.76
CA ASP A 114 2.24 6.43 -9.03
C ASP A 114 3.44 6.08 -9.90
N ASN A 115 3.86 4.82 -9.88
CA ASN A 115 5.09 4.38 -10.54
C ASN A 115 4.86 3.17 -11.44
N PRO A 116 3.90 3.24 -12.39
CA PRO A 116 3.61 2.10 -13.27
C PRO A 116 4.81 1.69 -14.13
N GLU A 117 5.72 2.64 -14.41
CA GLU A 117 6.93 2.35 -15.17
C GLU A 117 7.84 1.38 -14.43
N LEU A 118 7.85 1.43 -13.10
CA LEU A 118 8.63 0.47 -12.30
C LEU A 118 8.05 -0.93 -12.41
N LEU A 119 6.72 -1.01 -12.46
CA LEU A 119 6.04 -2.30 -12.58
C LEU A 119 6.37 -2.98 -13.92
N GLU A 120 6.46 -2.21 -15.01
CA GLU A 120 6.84 -2.76 -16.30
C GLU A 120 8.26 -3.33 -16.28
N VAL A 121 9.19 -2.62 -15.64
CA VAL A 121 10.57 -3.07 -15.51
C VAL A 121 10.63 -4.37 -14.69
N MET A 122 9.81 -4.45 -13.62
CA MET A 122 9.76 -5.63 -12.76
C MET A 122 9.29 -6.87 -13.50
N ASN A 123 8.39 -6.68 -14.46
CA ASN A 123 7.76 -7.80 -15.17
C ASN A 123 8.47 -8.16 -16.48
N SER A 124 9.54 -7.46 -16.80
CA SER A 124 10.29 -7.74 -18.04
C SER A 124 11.32 -8.85 -17.88
#